data_ceb64dba4eca299194bf92e88d4f7ddc
#
_entry.id   ceb64dba4eca299194bf92e88d4f7ddc
#
_cell.length_a   1.000
_cell.length_b   1.000
_cell.length_c   1.000
_cell.angle_alpha   90.00
_cell.angle_beta   90.00
_cell.angle_gamma   90.00
#
_symmetry.space_group_name_H-M   'P 1'
#
loop_
_entity.id
_entity.type
_entity.pdbx_description
1 polymer ?
#
loop_
_entity_poly.entity_id
_entity_poly.type
_entity_poly.pdbx_seq_one_letter_code
_entity_poly.pdbx_strand_id
1 'polypeptide(L)'
;MSTEGANQGSRWLPRLIGALLLLMGLALLAGGIKLSQLGGSLYYLIAGIGFALSGILLLAQRQIALGLYGLVLLGSTVWALLEVGLDWWQLVPRLAIWFAIGVVLLLPWARRPLIGPASKANTALLGLAVVASGACALGSQFTHPGEVFGELGRDSSEMASAAPAMPDGEWQAYGRTEHGDRYSPLHQITPQNAYRLEEAWRIRTGDLPTDNDPVELTNQNTPLKVNGMLYACTAHSKLLALDPDTGAEIWRYDPQVKSPVGTFKGFAHMTCRGVSYYDENNYV
;
A
#
# COMPACT_ATOMS: atom_id res chain seq x y z
N MET A 1 63.59 2.17 0.14
CA MET A 1 62.55 1.19 -0.30
C MET A 1 61.20 1.73 0.10
N SER A 2 60.47 2.17 -0.91
CA SER A 2 59.24 2.96 -0.81
C SER A 2 58.06 2.11 -0.39
N THR A 3 57.40 2.51 0.71
CA THR A 3 56.12 1.97 1.23
C THR A 3 54.93 2.65 0.52
N GLU A 4 54.91 2.67 -0.81
CA GLU A 4 53.81 3.28 -1.61
C GLU A 4 52.73 2.29 -2.05
N GLY A 5 52.65 1.13 -1.46
CA GLY A 5 51.72 0.06 -1.85
C GLY A 5 50.39 -0.09 -1.09
N ALA A 6 50.11 0.75 -0.10
CA ALA A 6 48.95 0.54 0.76
C ALA A 6 47.96 1.69 0.67
N ASN A 7 46.88 1.48 -0.05
CA ASN A 7 45.57 2.15 0.12
C ASN A 7 45.01 2.91 -1.10
N GLN A 8 45.02 2.32 -2.27
CA GLN A 8 44.05 2.72 -3.29
C GLN A 8 42.72 2.06 -2.97
N GLY A 9 41.93 2.72 -2.18
CA GLY A 9 40.52 2.32 -1.97
C GLY A 9 39.84 2.13 -3.33
N SER A 10 39.10 1.04 -3.46
CA SER A 10 38.48 0.64 -4.73
C SER A 10 37.60 1.78 -5.28
N ARG A 11 37.99 2.37 -6.41
CA ARG A 11 37.29 3.51 -7.05
C ARG A 11 35.97 3.11 -7.71
N TRP A 12 35.68 1.82 -7.83
CA TRP A 12 34.47 1.33 -8.50
C TRP A 12 33.21 1.56 -7.68
N LEU A 13 33.29 1.43 -6.36
CA LEU A 13 32.10 1.52 -5.48
C LEU A 13 31.42 2.90 -5.51
N PRO A 14 32.14 4.05 -5.34
CA PRO A 14 31.49 5.35 -5.45
C PRO A 14 30.88 5.59 -6.85
N ARG A 15 31.51 5.04 -7.89
CA ARG A 15 30.97 5.12 -9.25
C ARG A 15 29.72 4.28 -9.43
N LEU A 16 29.68 3.07 -8.88
CA LEU A 16 28.50 2.22 -8.91
C LEU A 16 27.32 2.88 -8.19
N ILE A 17 27.56 3.40 -6.97
CA ILE A 17 26.55 4.14 -6.20
C ILE A 17 26.13 5.41 -6.99
N GLY A 18 27.08 6.12 -7.61
CA GLY A 18 26.81 7.28 -8.43
C GLY A 18 25.92 6.96 -9.64
N ALA A 19 26.18 5.86 -10.35
CA ALA A 19 25.36 5.41 -11.47
C ALA A 19 23.94 5.03 -11.00
N LEU A 20 23.83 4.31 -9.89
CA LEU A 20 22.54 3.95 -9.29
C LEU A 20 21.75 5.20 -8.91
N LEU A 21 22.35 6.15 -8.19
CA LEU A 21 21.70 7.40 -7.80
C LEU A 21 21.29 8.25 -8.99
N LEU A 22 22.11 8.29 -10.04
CA LEU A 22 21.76 9.01 -11.28
C LEU A 22 20.53 8.39 -11.94
N LEU A 23 20.50 7.06 -12.11
CA LEU A 23 19.35 6.37 -12.70
C LEU A 23 18.07 6.57 -11.88
N MET A 24 18.17 6.38 -10.56
CA MET A 24 17.03 6.57 -9.66
C MET A 24 16.58 8.05 -9.64
N GLY A 25 17.53 8.98 -9.60
CA GLY A 25 17.23 10.41 -9.64
C GLY A 25 16.52 10.82 -10.93
N LEU A 26 16.95 10.31 -12.09
CA LEU A 26 16.30 10.57 -13.37
C LEU A 26 14.89 9.95 -13.43
N ALA A 27 14.71 8.76 -12.89
CA ALA A 27 13.39 8.12 -12.80
C ALA A 27 12.43 8.93 -11.91
N LEU A 28 12.91 9.39 -10.73
CA LEU A 28 12.15 10.27 -9.84
C LEU A 28 11.83 11.60 -10.50
N LEU A 29 12.77 12.17 -11.26
CA LEU A 29 12.57 13.43 -11.98
C LEU A 29 11.47 13.29 -13.04
N ALA A 30 11.56 12.26 -13.87
CA ALA A 30 10.56 11.99 -14.91
C ALA A 30 9.15 11.75 -14.31
N GLY A 31 9.07 10.92 -13.27
CA GLY A 31 7.82 10.68 -12.53
C GLY A 31 7.33 11.94 -11.82
N GLY A 32 8.23 12.73 -11.23
CA GLY A 32 7.91 13.97 -10.52
C GLY A 32 7.37 15.06 -11.44
N ILE A 33 7.90 15.19 -12.67
CA ILE A 33 7.34 16.09 -13.69
C ILE A 33 5.88 15.69 -13.99
N LYS A 34 5.65 14.41 -14.27
CA LYS A 34 4.31 13.91 -14.56
C LYS A 34 3.36 14.14 -13.39
N LEU A 35 3.81 13.85 -12.17
CA LEU A 35 3.00 13.99 -10.96
C LEU A 35 2.65 15.46 -10.68
N SER A 36 3.61 16.39 -10.86
CA SER A 36 3.38 17.82 -10.65
C SER A 36 2.38 18.39 -11.67
N GLN A 37 2.37 17.90 -12.91
CA GLN A 37 1.37 18.28 -13.92
C GLN A 37 -0.04 17.83 -13.55
N LEU A 38 -0.17 16.78 -12.73
CA LEU A 38 -1.45 16.26 -12.23
C LEU A 38 -1.84 16.88 -10.88
N GLY A 39 -1.13 17.92 -10.42
CA GLY A 39 -1.40 18.59 -9.14
C GLY A 39 -0.86 17.84 -7.91
N GLY A 40 0.02 16.85 -8.12
CA GLY A 40 0.62 16.09 -7.03
C GLY A 40 1.87 16.74 -6.43
N SER A 41 2.55 15.98 -5.55
CA SER A 41 3.68 16.45 -4.75
C SER A 41 4.90 16.84 -5.60
N LEU A 42 5.48 18.01 -5.30
CA LEU A 42 6.75 18.47 -5.89
C LEU A 42 7.98 17.78 -5.32
N TYR A 43 7.82 16.98 -4.27
CA TYR A 43 8.92 16.27 -3.61
C TYR A 43 9.77 15.45 -4.59
N TYR A 44 9.13 14.65 -5.43
CA TYR A 44 9.82 13.76 -6.36
C TYR A 44 10.66 14.50 -7.40
N LEU A 45 10.21 15.69 -7.80
CA LEU A 45 10.96 16.56 -8.71
C LEU A 45 12.23 17.09 -8.04
N ILE A 46 12.09 17.64 -6.82
CA ILE A 46 13.20 18.24 -6.07
C ILE A 46 14.21 17.17 -5.64
N ALA A 47 13.72 16.06 -5.08
CA ALA A 47 14.56 14.94 -4.67
C ALA A 47 15.24 14.28 -5.86
N GLY A 48 14.54 14.13 -7.00
CA GLY A 48 15.10 13.60 -8.24
C GLY A 48 16.27 14.40 -8.76
N ILE A 49 16.16 15.74 -8.78
CA ILE A 49 17.27 16.64 -9.14
C ILE A 49 18.46 16.43 -8.17
N GLY A 50 18.18 16.44 -6.86
CA GLY A 50 19.21 16.30 -5.84
C GLY A 50 19.95 14.97 -5.90
N PHE A 51 19.25 13.85 -6.08
CA PHE A 51 19.87 12.53 -6.22
C PHE A 51 20.62 12.38 -7.55
N ALA A 52 20.09 12.89 -8.67
CA ALA A 52 20.77 12.87 -9.96
C ALA A 52 22.08 13.65 -9.90
N LEU A 53 22.07 14.86 -9.34
CA LEU A 53 23.30 15.68 -9.17
C LEU A 53 24.30 15.01 -8.23
N SER A 54 23.83 14.41 -7.11
CA SER A 54 24.70 13.62 -6.22
C SER A 54 25.33 12.45 -6.95
N GLY A 55 24.57 11.76 -7.81
CA GLY A 55 25.04 10.67 -8.65
C GLY A 55 26.14 11.12 -9.63
N ILE A 56 25.92 12.23 -10.34
CA ILE A 56 26.92 12.82 -11.26
C ILE A 56 28.21 13.15 -10.50
N LEU A 57 28.11 13.78 -9.34
CA LEU A 57 29.26 14.15 -8.52
C LEU A 57 30.04 12.94 -7.99
N LEU A 58 29.35 11.84 -7.65
CA LEU A 58 29.97 10.58 -7.26
C LEU A 58 30.65 9.88 -8.44
N LEU A 59 30.06 9.91 -9.65
CA LEU A 59 30.69 9.42 -10.87
C LEU A 59 31.98 10.20 -11.17
N ALA A 60 31.92 11.51 -10.97
CA ALA A 60 33.10 12.41 -11.07
C ALA A 60 34.03 12.30 -9.85
N GLN A 61 33.73 11.43 -8.90
CA GLN A 61 34.49 11.19 -7.65
C GLN A 61 34.74 12.46 -6.81
N ARG A 62 33.82 13.41 -6.80
CA ARG A 62 33.94 14.67 -6.07
C ARG A 62 33.44 14.55 -4.63
N GLN A 63 34.24 15.04 -3.67
CA GLN A 63 33.89 15.01 -2.22
C GLN A 63 32.62 15.81 -1.87
N ILE A 64 32.29 16.83 -2.64
CA ILE A 64 31.08 17.63 -2.44
C ILE A 64 29.80 16.80 -2.59
N ALA A 65 29.87 15.65 -3.29
CA ALA A 65 28.76 14.71 -3.40
C ALA A 65 28.21 14.27 -2.03
N LEU A 66 29.09 14.08 -1.03
CA LEU A 66 28.69 13.68 0.31
C LEU A 66 27.78 14.73 0.98
N GLY A 67 28.18 16.00 0.86
CA GLY A 67 27.41 17.11 1.43
C GLY A 67 26.05 17.28 0.74
N LEU A 68 26.04 17.24 -0.61
CA LEU A 68 24.80 17.34 -1.38
C LEU A 68 23.84 16.17 -1.06
N TYR A 69 24.37 14.94 -1.04
CA TYR A 69 23.59 13.77 -0.68
C TYR A 69 23.02 13.88 0.74
N GLY A 70 23.84 14.32 1.70
CA GLY A 70 23.40 14.57 3.07
C GLY A 70 22.27 15.60 3.14
N LEU A 71 22.36 16.69 2.38
CA LEU A 71 21.30 17.70 2.29
C LEU A 71 19.99 17.12 1.73
N VAL A 72 20.09 16.34 0.67
CA VAL A 72 18.92 15.70 0.04
C VAL A 72 18.28 14.69 1.00
N LEU A 73 19.07 13.86 1.68
CA LEU A 73 18.58 12.90 2.68
C LEU A 73 17.90 13.60 3.86
N LEU A 74 18.50 14.67 4.37
CA LEU A 74 17.91 15.45 5.47
C LEU A 74 16.60 16.10 5.04
N GLY A 75 16.57 16.72 3.85
CA GLY A 75 15.36 17.30 3.27
C GLY A 75 14.26 16.25 3.06
N SER A 76 14.62 15.06 2.58
CA SER A 76 13.68 13.93 2.43
C SER A 76 13.14 13.45 3.77
N THR A 77 13.99 13.43 4.82
CA THR A 77 13.54 13.06 6.17
C THR A 77 12.55 14.08 6.73
N VAL A 78 12.86 15.36 6.61
CA VAL A 78 11.95 16.44 7.03
C VAL A 78 10.63 16.35 6.27
N TRP A 79 10.69 16.19 4.95
CA TRP A 79 9.47 16.05 4.14
C TRP A 79 8.63 14.85 4.54
N ALA A 80 9.25 13.68 4.73
CA ALA A 80 8.55 12.48 5.17
C ALA A 80 7.86 12.67 6.52
N LEU A 81 8.53 13.34 7.48
CA LEU A 81 7.94 13.65 8.78
C LEU A 81 6.74 14.62 8.68
N LEU A 82 6.79 15.59 7.76
CA LEU A 82 5.68 16.51 7.53
C LEU A 82 4.46 15.83 6.88
N GLU A 83 4.70 14.80 6.04
CA GLU A 83 3.63 14.06 5.37
C GLU A 83 2.95 13.01 6.27
N VAL A 84 3.76 12.23 7.00
CA VAL A 84 3.28 11.01 7.67
C VAL A 84 3.60 10.96 9.16
N GLY A 85 4.25 11.98 9.70
CA GLY A 85 4.67 12.01 11.09
C GLY A 85 5.67 10.87 11.42
N LEU A 86 5.58 10.37 12.64
CA LEU A 86 6.40 9.25 13.12
C LEU A 86 5.67 7.91 12.95
N ASP A 87 5.18 7.64 11.76
CA ASP A 87 4.59 6.35 11.39
C ASP A 87 5.66 5.44 10.78
N TRP A 88 6.02 4.37 11.47
CA TRP A 88 7.03 3.40 11.03
C TRP A 88 6.74 2.81 9.65
N TRP A 89 5.52 2.34 9.44
CA TRP A 89 5.14 1.65 8.21
C TRP A 89 5.15 2.57 6.99
N GLN A 90 4.99 3.86 7.21
CA GLN A 90 5.02 4.85 6.16
C GLN A 90 6.42 5.48 5.96
N LEU A 91 7.23 5.60 7.03
CA LEU A 91 8.59 6.14 6.95
C LEU A 91 9.58 5.19 6.29
N VAL A 92 9.49 3.87 6.58
CA VAL A 92 10.45 2.88 6.07
C VAL A 92 10.51 2.84 4.55
N PRO A 93 9.40 2.67 3.79
CA PRO A 93 9.47 2.64 2.34
C PRO A 93 9.94 3.97 1.71
N ARG A 94 9.78 5.09 2.42
CA ARG A 94 10.24 6.41 1.97
C ARG A 94 11.73 6.67 2.19
N LEU A 95 12.30 6.18 3.27
CA LEU A 95 13.65 6.57 3.72
C LEU A 95 14.68 5.44 3.71
N ALA A 96 14.27 4.16 3.81
CA ALA A 96 15.20 3.05 4.07
C ALA A 96 16.32 2.94 3.02
N ILE A 97 16.00 3.03 1.75
CA ILE A 97 17.00 2.91 0.67
C ILE A 97 18.00 4.08 0.68
N TRP A 98 17.51 5.29 0.92
CA TRP A 98 18.34 6.49 1.00
C TRP A 98 19.20 6.49 2.25
N PHE A 99 18.66 6.07 3.37
CA PHE A 99 19.40 5.85 4.61
C PHE A 99 20.53 4.84 4.40
N ALA A 100 20.23 3.67 3.82
CA ALA A 100 21.23 2.63 3.58
C ALA A 100 22.38 3.11 2.68
N ILE A 101 22.08 3.82 1.60
CA ILE A 101 23.09 4.44 0.74
C ILE A 101 23.91 5.47 1.54
N GLY A 102 23.27 6.28 2.37
CA GLY A 102 23.94 7.26 3.23
C GLY A 102 24.92 6.61 4.19
N VAL A 103 24.54 5.51 4.84
CA VAL A 103 25.42 4.71 5.72
C VAL A 103 26.63 4.19 4.91
N VAL A 104 26.41 3.62 3.72
CA VAL A 104 27.49 3.10 2.87
C VAL A 104 28.46 4.23 2.49
N LEU A 105 27.96 5.42 2.14
CA LEU A 105 28.80 6.57 1.77
C LEU A 105 29.63 7.11 2.93
N LEU A 106 29.22 6.89 4.20
CA LEU A 106 30.02 7.24 5.38
C LEU A 106 31.18 6.29 5.62
N LEU A 107 31.14 5.07 5.07
CA LEU A 107 32.21 4.10 5.30
C LEU A 107 33.52 4.56 4.66
N PRO A 108 34.69 4.33 5.32
CA PRO A 108 35.97 4.82 4.84
C PRO A 108 36.32 4.36 3.41
N TRP A 109 35.98 3.15 3.06
CA TRP A 109 36.27 2.56 1.74
C TRP A 109 35.39 3.15 0.62
N ALA A 110 34.23 3.74 0.92
CA ALA A 110 33.42 4.46 -0.08
C ALA A 110 33.85 5.92 -0.25
N ARG A 111 34.29 6.59 0.82
CA ARG A 111 34.64 8.04 0.79
C ARG A 111 36.09 8.34 0.47
N ARG A 112 37.06 7.47 0.84
CA ARG A 112 38.50 7.69 0.60
C ARG A 112 38.89 7.88 -0.88
N PRO A 113 38.25 7.20 -1.85
CA PRO A 113 38.55 7.39 -3.26
C PRO A 113 38.11 8.73 -3.84
N LEU A 114 37.28 9.50 -3.11
CA LEU A 114 36.72 10.76 -3.59
C LEU A 114 37.81 11.86 -3.61
N ILE A 115 37.87 12.61 -4.71
CA ILE A 115 38.86 13.63 -4.98
C ILE A 115 38.35 15.02 -4.54
N GLY A 116 39.24 15.83 -4.00
CA GLY A 116 38.94 17.19 -3.57
C GLY A 116 39.38 17.44 -2.11
N PRO A 117 39.31 18.68 -1.62
CA PRO A 117 39.65 18.97 -0.25
C PRO A 117 38.70 18.15 0.66
N ALA A 118 39.31 17.37 1.57
CA ALA A 118 38.56 16.59 2.54
C ALA A 118 37.76 17.56 3.44
N SER A 119 36.57 17.88 3.03
CA SER A 119 35.68 18.77 3.77
C SER A 119 35.06 18.00 4.93
N LYS A 120 35.54 18.29 6.15
CA LYS A 120 34.90 17.77 7.37
C LYS A 120 33.40 18.14 7.42
N ALA A 121 33.04 19.30 6.85
CA ALA A 121 31.66 19.77 6.78
C ALA A 121 30.75 18.86 5.93
N ASN A 122 31.20 18.43 4.75
CA ASN A 122 30.42 17.56 3.87
C ASN A 122 30.17 16.17 4.52
N THR A 123 31.21 15.63 5.17
CA THR A 123 31.08 14.35 5.91
C THR A 123 30.21 14.50 7.16
N ALA A 124 30.33 15.61 7.86
CA ALA A 124 29.51 15.89 9.06
C ALA A 124 28.04 16.08 8.67
N LEU A 125 27.74 16.79 7.56
CA LEU A 125 26.37 16.96 7.08
C LEU A 125 25.73 15.62 6.70
N LEU A 126 26.46 14.75 5.99
CA LEU A 126 25.99 13.40 5.72
C LEU A 126 25.79 12.59 6.99
N GLY A 127 26.72 12.66 7.93
CA GLY A 127 26.60 12.01 9.23
C GLY A 127 25.38 12.48 10.02
N LEU A 128 25.14 13.79 10.05
CA LEU A 128 23.96 14.37 10.68
C LEU A 128 22.67 13.85 10.01
N ALA A 129 22.61 13.83 8.68
CA ALA A 129 21.45 13.35 7.95
C ALA A 129 21.15 11.87 8.25
N VAL A 130 22.19 11.02 8.27
CA VAL A 130 22.04 9.59 8.60
C VAL A 130 21.59 9.41 10.06
N VAL A 131 22.19 10.14 11.01
CA VAL A 131 21.78 10.07 12.43
C VAL A 131 20.34 10.56 12.60
N ALA A 132 19.96 11.67 11.96
CA ALA A 132 18.60 12.19 12.03
C ALA A 132 17.57 11.21 11.46
N SER A 133 17.83 10.66 10.26
CA SER A 133 16.96 9.66 9.65
C SER A 133 16.84 8.39 10.51
N GLY A 134 17.96 7.91 11.08
CA GLY A 134 17.99 6.76 11.96
C GLY A 134 17.25 7.01 13.27
N ALA A 135 17.40 8.21 13.87
CA ALA A 135 16.67 8.60 15.07
C ALA A 135 15.16 8.67 14.83
N CYS A 136 14.73 9.20 13.68
CA CYS A 136 13.32 9.20 13.28
C CYS A 136 12.79 7.77 13.11
N ALA A 137 13.55 6.88 12.46
CA ALA A 137 13.17 5.48 12.29
C ALA A 137 13.08 4.75 13.65
N LEU A 138 14.01 4.99 14.58
CA LEU A 138 13.96 4.42 15.91
C LEU A 138 12.79 5.02 16.73
N GLY A 139 12.61 6.34 16.68
CA GLY A 139 11.53 7.02 17.39
C GLY A 139 10.15 6.55 16.94
N SER A 140 9.97 6.26 15.64
CA SER A 140 8.71 5.78 15.10
C SER A 140 8.30 4.38 15.60
N GLN A 141 9.23 3.60 16.18
CA GLN A 141 8.90 2.32 16.83
C GLN A 141 8.10 2.49 18.14
N PHE A 142 8.17 3.65 18.74
CA PHE A 142 7.51 3.96 20.00
C PHE A 142 6.24 4.81 19.82
N THR A 143 5.87 5.11 18.58
CA THR A 143 4.68 5.87 18.26
C THR A 143 3.70 5.00 17.48
N HIS A 144 2.44 5.08 17.87
CA HIS A 144 1.36 4.32 17.24
C HIS A 144 0.27 5.32 16.78
N PRO A 145 0.49 6.05 15.67
CA PRO A 145 -0.43 7.12 15.25
C PRO A 145 -1.84 6.62 14.90
N GLY A 146 -2.02 5.31 14.72
CA GLY A 146 -3.32 4.68 14.52
C GLY A 146 -4.03 4.24 15.80
N GLU A 147 -3.38 4.35 16.99
CA GLU A 147 -4.03 4.06 18.25
C GLU A 147 -4.91 5.23 18.69
N VAL A 148 -6.19 4.96 18.80
CA VAL A 148 -7.15 5.90 19.38
C VAL A 148 -7.35 5.52 20.83
N PHE A 149 -6.80 6.34 21.73
CA PHE A 149 -7.07 6.22 23.16
C PHE A 149 -8.34 7.01 23.47
N GLY A 150 -9.35 6.34 23.96
CA GLY A 150 -10.57 6.97 24.40
C GLY A 150 -11.44 5.98 25.19
N GLU A 151 -12.24 6.48 26.10
CA GLU A 151 -13.32 5.69 26.66
C GLU A 151 -14.40 5.55 25.59
N LEU A 152 -14.84 4.32 25.32
CA LEU A 152 -16.05 4.09 24.53
C LEU A 152 -17.16 4.82 25.28
N GLY A 153 -17.65 5.92 24.72
CA GLY A 153 -18.78 6.64 25.30
C GLY A 153 -19.94 5.66 25.51
N ARG A 154 -20.59 5.75 26.65
CA ARG A 154 -21.79 4.92 26.95
C ARG A 154 -22.92 5.09 25.93
N ASP A 155 -22.81 6.10 25.08
CA ASP A 155 -23.80 6.45 24.05
C ASP A 155 -23.79 5.50 22.83
N SER A 156 -22.79 4.61 22.71
CA SER A 156 -22.79 3.58 21.66
C SER A 156 -23.92 2.57 21.79
N SER A 157 -24.47 2.39 23.00
CA SER A 157 -25.65 1.55 23.21
C SER A 157 -26.96 2.22 22.75
N GLU A 158 -27.04 3.54 22.79
CA GLU A 158 -28.20 4.29 22.29
C GLU A 158 -28.20 4.37 20.76
N MET A 159 -27.02 4.54 20.11
CA MET A 159 -26.91 4.48 18.66
C MET A 159 -27.22 3.09 18.08
N ALA A 160 -26.81 2.03 18.77
CA ALA A 160 -27.17 0.65 18.39
C ALA A 160 -28.67 0.35 18.56
N SER A 161 -29.35 1.06 19.46
CA SER A 161 -30.81 0.93 19.70
C SER A 161 -31.66 1.71 18.70
N ALA A 162 -31.09 2.66 17.95
CA ALA A 162 -31.82 3.50 17.01
C ALA A 162 -31.89 2.93 15.58
N ALA A 163 -31.09 1.92 15.25
CA ALA A 163 -31.17 1.26 13.95
C ALA A 163 -32.47 0.42 13.86
N PRO A 164 -33.27 0.55 12.77
CA PRO A 164 -34.44 -0.31 12.58
C PRO A 164 -34.03 -1.76 12.66
N ALA A 165 -34.79 -2.56 13.46
CA ALA A 165 -34.47 -3.97 13.65
C ALA A 165 -34.56 -4.71 12.32
N MET A 166 -33.43 -5.14 11.82
CA MET A 166 -33.37 -5.97 10.61
C MET A 166 -34.01 -7.33 10.89
N PRO A 167 -34.89 -7.86 10.02
CA PRO A 167 -35.47 -9.18 10.17
C PRO A 167 -34.38 -10.26 10.35
N ASP A 168 -34.64 -11.23 11.23
CA ASP A 168 -33.67 -12.26 11.61
C ASP A 168 -33.10 -13.06 10.43
N GLY A 169 -33.89 -13.27 9.41
CA GLY A 169 -33.52 -14.03 8.22
C GLY A 169 -32.83 -13.18 7.12
N GLU A 170 -32.64 -11.89 7.33
CA GLU A 170 -32.00 -10.99 6.36
C GLU A 170 -30.49 -10.87 6.59
N TRP A 171 -29.77 -10.57 5.50
CA TRP A 171 -28.32 -10.36 5.48
C TRP A 171 -28.01 -9.22 4.50
N GLN A 172 -28.19 -7.98 4.96
CA GLN A 172 -28.24 -6.79 4.09
C GLN A 172 -26.89 -6.15 3.83
N ALA A 173 -25.82 -6.56 4.53
CA ALA A 173 -24.46 -6.09 4.34
C ALA A 173 -23.47 -7.25 4.36
N TYR A 174 -22.21 -7.02 3.99
CA TYR A 174 -21.13 -8.02 4.02
C TYR A 174 -21.03 -8.75 5.38
N GLY A 175 -21.17 -8.02 6.47
CA GLY A 175 -21.16 -8.56 7.85
C GLY A 175 -22.55 -8.72 8.45
N ARG A 176 -23.59 -8.93 7.70
CA ARG A 176 -25.00 -8.95 8.02
C ARG A 176 -25.56 -7.54 8.26
N THR A 177 -24.99 -6.79 9.16
CA THR A 177 -25.31 -5.39 9.45
C THR A 177 -24.18 -4.49 8.96
N GLU A 178 -24.40 -3.18 8.88
CA GLU A 178 -23.36 -2.21 8.57
C GLU A 178 -22.26 -2.14 9.63
N HIS A 179 -22.56 -2.56 10.87
CA HIS A 179 -21.55 -2.69 11.93
C HIS A 179 -20.63 -3.91 11.74
N GLY A 180 -20.97 -4.82 10.82
CA GLY A 180 -20.12 -5.95 10.49
C GLY A 180 -20.08 -7.05 11.54
N ASP A 181 -21.17 -7.24 12.29
CA ASP A 181 -21.27 -8.18 13.43
C ASP A 181 -21.01 -9.63 13.03
N ARG A 182 -21.36 -9.99 11.79
CA ARG A 182 -21.27 -11.37 11.24
C ARG A 182 -22.00 -12.39 12.10
N TYR A 183 -22.98 -11.94 12.86
CA TYR A 183 -23.79 -12.77 13.75
C TYR A 183 -25.18 -12.98 13.15
N SER A 184 -25.63 -14.24 13.11
CA SER A 184 -26.99 -14.61 12.75
C SER A 184 -27.75 -15.00 14.01
N PRO A 185 -28.93 -14.42 14.27
CA PRO A 185 -29.78 -14.82 15.41
C PRO A 185 -30.56 -16.11 15.15
N LEU A 186 -30.42 -16.72 13.97
CA LEU A 186 -31.11 -17.97 13.63
C LEU A 186 -30.55 -19.14 14.43
N HIS A 187 -31.44 -19.99 14.93
CA HIS A 187 -31.13 -21.10 15.85
C HIS A 187 -31.52 -22.48 15.31
N GLN A 188 -31.93 -22.57 14.02
CA GLN A 188 -32.38 -23.84 13.44
C GLN A 188 -31.24 -24.86 13.31
N ILE A 189 -30.02 -24.37 13.05
CA ILE A 189 -28.83 -25.21 12.94
C ILE A 189 -28.07 -25.18 14.26
N THR A 190 -27.86 -26.37 14.83
CA THR A 190 -27.19 -26.56 16.12
C THR A 190 -26.09 -27.61 15.98
N PRO A 191 -25.11 -27.71 16.90
CA PRO A 191 -24.14 -28.79 16.91
C PRO A 191 -24.76 -30.19 16.84
N GLN A 192 -25.97 -30.34 17.38
CA GLN A 192 -26.67 -31.63 17.45
C GLN A 192 -27.36 -32.02 16.15
N ASN A 193 -27.64 -31.09 15.25
CA ASN A 193 -28.30 -31.37 13.98
C ASN A 193 -27.50 -30.97 12.73
N ALA A 194 -26.34 -30.33 12.86
CA ALA A 194 -25.51 -29.88 11.73
C ALA A 194 -25.10 -31.04 10.80
N TYR A 195 -24.98 -32.28 11.33
CA TYR A 195 -24.64 -33.45 10.52
C TYR A 195 -25.79 -33.91 9.60
N ARG A 196 -26.99 -33.34 9.73
CA ARG A 196 -28.16 -33.60 8.88
C ARG A 196 -28.29 -32.61 7.72
N LEU A 197 -27.39 -31.64 7.61
CA LEU A 197 -27.44 -30.69 6.53
C LEU A 197 -27.24 -31.39 5.19
N GLU A 198 -28.12 -31.10 4.24
CA GLU A 198 -28.07 -31.58 2.87
C GLU A 198 -28.00 -30.39 1.92
N GLU A 199 -27.44 -30.59 0.72
CA GLU A 199 -27.43 -29.58 -0.31
C GLU A 199 -28.86 -29.38 -0.82
N ALA A 200 -29.43 -28.17 -0.58
CA ALA A 200 -30.78 -27.87 -1.04
C ALA A 200 -30.82 -27.64 -2.57
N TRP A 201 -29.83 -26.91 -3.09
CA TRP A 201 -29.70 -26.64 -4.52
C TRP A 201 -28.28 -26.21 -4.88
N ARG A 202 -27.97 -26.26 -6.17
CA ARG A 202 -26.72 -25.81 -6.75
C ARG A 202 -26.95 -25.15 -8.09
N ILE A 203 -26.35 -24.00 -8.33
CA ILE A 203 -26.39 -23.33 -9.63
C ILE A 203 -25.00 -23.20 -10.22
N ARG A 204 -24.95 -23.08 -11.53
CA ARG A 204 -23.75 -22.67 -12.27
C ARG A 204 -23.99 -21.27 -12.80
N THR A 205 -23.14 -20.31 -12.42
CA THR A 205 -23.26 -18.91 -12.83
C THR A 205 -23.00 -18.71 -14.33
N GLY A 206 -22.31 -19.64 -14.97
CA GLY A 206 -21.89 -19.52 -16.38
C GLY A 206 -20.78 -18.48 -16.60
N ASP A 207 -20.22 -17.92 -15.54
CA ASP A 207 -19.14 -16.95 -15.63
C ASP A 207 -17.79 -17.66 -15.61
N LEU A 208 -17.29 -17.94 -16.82
CA LEU A 208 -16.08 -18.71 -17.05
C LEU A 208 -14.93 -17.80 -17.47
N PRO A 209 -13.66 -18.20 -17.22
CA PRO A 209 -12.48 -17.51 -17.72
C PRO A 209 -12.51 -17.40 -19.25
N THR A 210 -11.99 -16.28 -19.73
CA THR A 210 -11.77 -16.02 -21.17
C THR A 210 -10.29 -15.78 -21.44
N ASP A 211 -9.86 -15.84 -22.70
CA ASP A 211 -8.46 -15.60 -23.10
C ASP A 211 -7.97 -14.18 -22.77
N ASN A 212 -8.89 -13.25 -22.52
CA ASN A 212 -8.59 -11.85 -22.19
C ASN A 212 -8.48 -11.59 -20.70
N ASP A 213 -8.75 -12.58 -19.87
CA ASP A 213 -8.75 -12.41 -18.43
C ASP A 213 -7.33 -12.47 -17.84
N PRO A 214 -7.13 -11.87 -16.65
CA PRO A 214 -5.90 -12.08 -15.90
C PRO A 214 -5.72 -13.56 -15.54
N VAL A 215 -4.53 -13.92 -15.10
CA VAL A 215 -4.14 -15.31 -14.84
C VAL A 215 -5.08 -16.04 -13.88
N GLU A 216 -5.79 -15.32 -13.02
CA GLU A 216 -6.64 -15.91 -12.00
C GLU A 216 -7.98 -15.17 -11.85
N LEU A 217 -9.08 -15.92 -12.01
CA LEU A 217 -10.42 -15.52 -11.60
C LEU A 217 -10.74 -16.21 -10.27
N THR A 218 -11.18 -15.43 -9.30
CA THR A 218 -11.54 -15.97 -7.99
C THR A 218 -12.99 -15.66 -7.65
N ASN A 219 -13.66 -16.59 -7.00
CA ASN A 219 -14.96 -16.34 -6.41
C ASN A 219 -14.79 -16.07 -4.90
N GLN A 220 -14.93 -14.82 -4.51
CA GLN A 220 -14.85 -14.36 -3.12
C GLN A 220 -16.15 -13.70 -2.67
N ASN A 221 -17.24 -13.99 -3.38
CA ASN A 221 -18.52 -13.36 -3.15
C ASN A 221 -19.12 -13.75 -1.80
N THR A 222 -19.59 -12.76 -1.07
CA THR A 222 -20.51 -12.92 0.06
C THR A 222 -21.90 -12.50 -0.42
N PRO A 223 -22.83 -13.43 -0.59
CA PRO A 223 -24.18 -13.10 -1.03
C PRO A 223 -24.91 -12.27 0.02
N LEU A 224 -25.78 -11.36 -0.43
CA LEU A 224 -26.76 -10.69 0.43
C LEU A 224 -28.12 -11.36 0.31
N LYS A 225 -28.87 -11.38 1.43
CA LYS A 225 -30.28 -11.73 1.43
C LYS A 225 -31.07 -10.50 1.83
N VAL A 226 -31.88 -9.98 0.89
CA VAL A 226 -32.64 -8.75 1.05
C VAL A 226 -34.04 -8.93 0.49
N ASN A 227 -35.05 -8.61 1.29
CA ASN A 227 -36.44 -8.68 0.88
C ASN A 227 -36.85 -10.03 0.27
N GLY A 228 -36.36 -11.12 0.89
CA GLY A 228 -36.69 -12.48 0.46
C GLY A 228 -35.95 -12.96 -0.80
N MET A 229 -35.01 -12.19 -1.36
CA MET A 229 -34.18 -12.58 -2.50
C MET A 229 -32.72 -12.69 -2.11
N LEU A 230 -31.97 -13.55 -2.80
CA LEU A 230 -30.55 -13.73 -2.64
C LEU A 230 -29.81 -13.03 -3.79
N TYR A 231 -28.86 -12.14 -3.45
CA TYR A 231 -28.05 -11.42 -4.42
C TYR A 231 -26.59 -11.88 -4.36
N ALA A 232 -26.07 -12.24 -5.52
CA ALA A 232 -24.69 -12.71 -5.65
C ALA A 232 -24.02 -12.05 -6.84
N CYS A 233 -22.69 -11.87 -6.78
CA CYS A 233 -21.93 -11.43 -7.93
C CYS A 233 -20.84 -12.44 -8.32
N THR A 234 -20.44 -12.39 -9.59
CA THR A 234 -19.44 -13.27 -10.17
C THR A 234 -18.11 -12.56 -10.36
N ALA A 235 -17.07 -13.28 -10.78
CA ALA A 235 -15.74 -12.71 -11.02
C ALA A 235 -15.75 -11.55 -12.02
N HIS A 236 -16.60 -11.60 -13.08
CA HIS A 236 -16.80 -10.50 -14.03
C HIS A 236 -17.85 -9.48 -13.57
N SER A 237 -18.12 -9.42 -12.26
CA SER A 237 -19.08 -8.48 -11.65
C SER A 237 -20.51 -8.59 -12.18
N LYS A 238 -20.89 -9.73 -12.77
CA LYS A 238 -22.29 -9.98 -13.11
C LYS A 238 -23.08 -10.14 -11.83
N LEU A 239 -24.19 -9.44 -11.70
CA LEU A 239 -25.08 -9.51 -10.56
C LEU A 239 -26.21 -10.50 -10.85
N LEU A 240 -26.47 -11.40 -9.93
CA LEU A 240 -27.52 -12.41 -9.99
C LEU A 240 -28.52 -12.16 -8.87
N ALA A 241 -29.80 -12.17 -9.17
CA ALA A 241 -30.85 -12.30 -8.18
C ALA A 241 -31.45 -13.72 -8.25
N LEU A 242 -31.45 -14.39 -7.11
CA LEU A 242 -31.81 -15.80 -7.01
C LEU A 242 -32.95 -15.97 -6.00
N ASP A 243 -33.80 -16.93 -6.25
CA ASP A 243 -34.73 -17.44 -5.27
C ASP A 243 -33.96 -18.23 -4.21
N PRO A 244 -34.05 -17.88 -2.92
CA PRO A 244 -33.26 -18.52 -1.87
C PRO A 244 -33.65 -19.99 -1.60
N ASP A 245 -34.87 -20.40 -1.91
CA ASP A 245 -35.38 -21.74 -1.62
C ASP A 245 -35.03 -22.74 -2.74
N THR A 246 -34.99 -22.27 -3.98
CA THR A 246 -34.81 -23.12 -5.16
C THR A 246 -33.50 -22.89 -5.91
N GLY A 247 -32.82 -21.77 -5.66
CA GLY A 247 -31.65 -21.32 -6.42
C GLY A 247 -31.99 -20.86 -7.84
N ALA A 248 -33.28 -20.74 -8.21
CA ALA A 248 -33.67 -20.28 -9.52
C ALA A 248 -33.23 -18.84 -9.76
N GLU A 249 -32.62 -18.59 -10.91
CA GLU A 249 -32.25 -17.23 -11.32
C GLU A 249 -33.49 -16.45 -11.71
N ILE A 250 -33.76 -15.35 -10.99
CA ILE A 250 -34.91 -14.47 -11.24
C ILE A 250 -34.53 -13.43 -12.29
N TRP A 251 -33.35 -12.82 -12.15
CA TRP A 251 -32.79 -11.91 -13.12
C TRP A 251 -31.28 -11.85 -13.02
N ARG A 252 -30.65 -11.34 -14.07
CA ARG A 252 -29.21 -11.11 -14.17
C ARG A 252 -28.94 -9.72 -14.74
N TYR A 253 -27.94 -9.05 -14.18
CA TYR A 253 -27.35 -7.86 -14.76
C TYR A 253 -25.87 -8.13 -15.11
N ASP A 254 -25.50 -7.83 -16.35
CA ASP A 254 -24.12 -7.96 -16.84
C ASP A 254 -23.58 -6.55 -17.15
N PRO A 255 -22.68 -6.00 -16.32
CA PRO A 255 -22.06 -4.70 -16.55
C PRO A 255 -21.06 -4.72 -17.71
N GLN A 256 -20.81 -5.88 -18.33
CA GLN A 256 -19.85 -6.07 -19.41
C GLN A 256 -18.42 -5.60 -19.03
N VAL A 257 -18.01 -5.87 -17.82
CA VAL A 257 -16.66 -5.57 -17.34
C VAL A 257 -15.66 -6.29 -18.23
N LYS A 258 -14.76 -5.52 -18.83
CA LYS A 258 -13.67 -6.05 -19.65
C LYS A 258 -12.39 -6.01 -18.84
N SER A 259 -11.66 -7.11 -18.85
CA SER A 259 -10.29 -7.14 -18.38
C SER A 259 -9.44 -6.18 -19.24
N PRO A 260 -8.61 -5.31 -18.66
CA PRO A 260 -7.74 -4.43 -19.44
C PRO A 260 -6.72 -5.30 -20.18
N VAL A 261 -6.92 -5.44 -21.48
CA VAL A 261 -6.06 -6.24 -22.37
C VAL A 261 -4.64 -5.68 -22.32
N GLY A 262 -3.67 -6.54 -22.02
CA GLY A 262 -2.24 -6.21 -22.10
C GLY A 262 -1.66 -5.43 -20.93
N THR A 263 -2.43 -5.07 -19.92
CA THR A 263 -1.93 -4.39 -18.73
C THR A 263 -1.72 -5.39 -17.59
N PHE A 264 -0.51 -5.40 -17.10
CA PHE A 264 -0.05 -5.95 -15.83
C PHE A 264 -0.71 -7.27 -15.39
N LYS A 265 -0.19 -8.39 -15.84
CA LYS A 265 -0.50 -9.74 -15.32
C LYS A 265 0.11 -9.99 -13.94
N GLY A 266 0.20 -8.97 -13.08
CA GLY A 266 0.71 -9.11 -11.73
C GLY A 266 -0.43 -9.09 -10.74
N PHE A 267 -0.35 -9.74 -9.64
CA PHE A 267 -1.10 -9.74 -8.37
C PHE A 267 -2.60 -9.37 -8.35
N ALA A 268 -3.21 -8.90 -9.45
CA ALA A 268 -4.61 -8.54 -9.49
C ALA A 268 -5.46 -9.74 -9.92
N HIS A 269 -6.23 -10.27 -8.99
CA HIS A 269 -7.29 -11.22 -9.28
C HIS A 269 -8.52 -10.48 -9.79
N MET A 270 -9.17 -11.01 -10.82
CA MET A 270 -10.50 -10.55 -11.17
C MET A 270 -11.49 -11.24 -10.22
N THR A 271 -12.19 -10.45 -9.43
CA THR A 271 -13.13 -10.98 -8.44
C THR A 271 -14.18 -9.94 -8.07
N CYS A 272 -15.37 -10.41 -7.73
CA CYS A 272 -16.36 -9.63 -7.00
C CYS A 272 -16.50 -10.18 -5.58
N ARG A 273 -16.38 -9.33 -4.58
CA ARG A 273 -16.48 -9.74 -3.16
C ARG A 273 -17.90 -9.68 -2.62
N GLY A 274 -18.78 -8.98 -3.29
CA GLY A 274 -20.16 -8.79 -2.89
C GLY A 274 -20.79 -7.59 -3.56
N VAL A 275 -22.03 -7.35 -3.24
CA VAL A 275 -22.82 -6.18 -3.63
C VAL A 275 -23.18 -5.39 -2.38
N SER A 276 -23.55 -4.14 -2.55
CA SER A 276 -24.07 -3.31 -1.48
C SER A 276 -25.57 -3.08 -1.68
N TYR A 277 -26.31 -3.12 -0.61
CA TYR A 277 -27.72 -2.74 -0.57
C TYR A 277 -27.83 -1.33 -0.02
N TYR A 278 -28.70 -0.56 -0.60
CA TYR A 278 -29.05 0.78 -0.14
C TYR A 278 -30.59 0.93 -0.10
N ASP A 279 -31.12 1.39 1.00
CA ASP A 279 -32.54 1.69 1.18
C ASP A 279 -32.70 3.17 1.56
N GLU A 280 -33.27 3.94 0.64
CA GLU A 280 -33.51 5.38 0.85
C GLU A 280 -34.40 5.70 2.06
N ASN A 281 -35.22 4.75 2.51
CA ASN A 281 -36.15 4.95 3.62
C ASN A 281 -35.51 4.68 4.99
N ASN A 282 -34.32 4.11 5.04
CA ASN A 282 -33.64 3.71 6.27
C ASN A 282 -32.40 4.56 6.61
N TYR A 283 -32.11 5.62 5.85
CA TYR A 283 -31.10 6.59 6.22
C TYR A 283 -31.75 7.79 6.93
N VAL A 284 -31.46 7.90 8.23
CA VAL A 284 -31.77 9.05 9.06
C VAL A 284 -30.51 9.89 9.20
#